data_175a4e5df2d16cd4c32240fd5f795ec4
#
_entry.id   175a4e5df2d16cd4c32240fd5f795ec4
#
_cell.length_a   1.000
_cell.length_b   1.000
_cell.length_c   1.000
_cell.angle_alpha   90.00
_cell.angle_beta   90.00
_cell.angle_gamma   90.00
#
_symmetry.space_group_name_H-M   'P 1'
#
loop_
_entity.id
_entity.type
_entity.pdbx_description
1 polymer ?
#
loop_
_entity_poly.entity_id
_entity_poly.type
_entity_poly.pdbx_seq_one_letter_code
_entity_poly.pdbx_strand_id
1 'polypeptide(L)'
;MNNKKVVLLFPLFTALPLMGQNQVPKPLADVNHVVDLTLDSLDKAQTARVPAGSSRRGNNPVLFLIGNSTMRNGTLGNGNNGQWGWGYYEHMFWNQDKITVENQALGGMSSRTYYNKLWPDVRKALRPGDWVIISIGHNDNGPYDSGRARASIPGVGNDTLNVTIKETGAKETVYSYGEYMRRFINDCRAAGAHPILMSLTPRDAYDPETGKIVRKIHTQWLQAVAAEEGVPFIDLNEISGRKLDSYSKWKEHYFFYKDHIHTSRFGAMMNARSAAEGIAQSHNPALKPLQAMMLDITLPTEPVKREAGKPVVWFTGDSTVKNKDKDKDGMWGLGSQAYTVFDQKKVVCYNAAKAGRSCRTYLNEGRWDRVYNSLQPGDYVFIQFGHNDIGPIDSDRERGEIATAADTCHVYKSKSKGTYELVYSFGWYLKKFIDDVKEKGATPILVSLTPRNEWKDGHIERRNDSYGKWYREVVKETGCEFVDLHNIAADYYDKHCGSKEKAAKYFNHDHTHNSLLGARTNIKALAKGLKAINSPLAQYLK
;
A
#
# COMPACT_ATOMS: atom_id res chain seq x y z
N MET A 1 -65.05 39.31 -5.27
CA MET A 1 -64.79 37.92 -4.80
C MET A 1 -64.22 37.16 -6.00
N ASN A 2 -62.90 37.10 -6.13
CA ASN A 2 -62.22 36.23 -7.10
C ASN A 2 -60.87 35.82 -6.54
N ASN A 3 -60.80 34.57 -6.03
CA ASN A 3 -59.62 33.94 -5.56
C ASN A 3 -58.70 33.55 -6.73
N LYS A 4 -57.58 34.21 -6.90
CA LYS A 4 -56.50 33.76 -7.75
C LYS A 4 -55.58 32.85 -6.92
N LYS A 5 -55.59 31.57 -7.25
CA LYS A 5 -54.60 30.61 -6.76
C LYS A 5 -53.25 30.90 -7.47
N VAL A 6 -52.26 31.27 -6.72
CA VAL A 6 -50.86 31.35 -7.19
C VAL A 6 -50.28 29.94 -7.12
N VAL A 7 -49.99 29.34 -8.26
CA VAL A 7 -49.23 28.08 -8.39
C VAL A 7 -47.76 28.45 -8.38
N LEU A 8 -47.07 28.15 -7.30
CA LEU A 8 -45.63 28.19 -7.20
C LEU A 8 -45.04 26.96 -7.89
N LEU A 9 -44.51 27.17 -9.10
CA LEU A 9 -43.64 26.18 -9.77
C LEU A 9 -42.28 26.21 -9.11
N PHE A 10 -41.96 25.18 -8.33
CA PHE A 10 -40.60 24.86 -7.94
C PHE A 10 -39.88 24.23 -9.13
N PRO A 11 -38.70 24.72 -9.52
CA PRO A 11 -37.90 24.01 -10.49
C PRO A 11 -37.42 22.68 -9.88
N LEU A 12 -37.79 21.57 -10.53
CA LEU A 12 -37.18 20.27 -10.30
C LEU A 12 -35.71 20.39 -10.69
N PHE A 13 -34.83 20.58 -9.71
CA PHE A 13 -33.42 20.29 -9.90
C PHE A 13 -33.31 18.76 -10.00
N THR A 14 -33.25 18.27 -11.22
CA THR A 14 -32.74 16.94 -11.50
C THR A 14 -31.27 16.92 -11.06
N ALA A 15 -31.02 16.34 -9.91
CA ALA A 15 -29.68 16.01 -9.50
C ALA A 15 -29.07 15.09 -10.57
N LEU A 16 -28.18 15.64 -11.37
CA LEU A 16 -27.25 14.84 -12.15
C LEU A 16 -26.57 13.87 -11.19
N PRO A 17 -26.52 12.56 -11.49
CA PRO A 17 -25.76 11.66 -10.67
C PRO A 17 -24.30 12.14 -10.71
N LEU A 18 -23.73 12.41 -9.54
CA LEU A 18 -22.31 12.66 -9.36
C LEU A 18 -21.57 11.46 -9.96
N MET A 19 -21.07 11.65 -11.18
CA MET A 19 -20.19 10.67 -11.82
C MET A 19 -18.93 10.56 -11.00
N GLY A 20 -18.66 9.32 -10.53
CA GLY A 20 -17.33 8.91 -10.16
C GLY A 20 -16.88 9.32 -8.75
N GLN A 21 -17.65 9.02 -7.72
CA GLN A 21 -17.01 8.72 -6.45
C GLN A 21 -16.23 7.42 -6.65
N ASN A 22 -14.91 7.53 -6.73
CA ASN A 22 -14.01 6.39 -6.68
C ASN A 22 -14.35 5.59 -5.41
N GLN A 23 -15.10 4.51 -5.59
CA GLN A 23 -15.54 3.71 -4.46
C GLN A 23 -14.32 2.99 -3.89
N VAL A 24 -14.16 3.07 -2.58
CA VAL A 24 -13.25 2.20 -1.82
C VAL A 24 -13.50 0.77 -2.26
N PRO A 25 -12.47 -0.02 -2.60
CA PRO A 25 -12.64 -1.44 -2.86
C PRO A 25 -13.41 -2.08 -1.71
N LYS A 26 -14.62 -2.55 -1.98
CA LYS A 26 -15.43 -3.21 -0.96
C LYS A 26 -14.84 -4.58 -0.68
N PRO A 27 -14.56 -4.93 0.59
CA PRO A 27 -14.21 -6.30 0.93
C PRO A 27 -15.35 -7.21 0.48
N LEU A 28 -15.04 -8.35 -0.09
CA LEU A 28 -16.02 -9.36 -0.41
C LEU A 28 -16.73 -9.85 0.86
N ALA A 29 -17.96 -10.29 0.72
CA ALA A 29 -19.01 -10.28 1.71
C ALA A 29 -18.73 -10.97 3.05
N ASP A 30 -17.79 -11.86 3.16
CA ASP A 30 -17.45 -12.46 4.45
C ASP A 30 -15.98 -12.86 4.54
N VAL A 31 -15.20 -12.01 5.22
CA VAL A 31 -13.79 -12.27 5.52
C VAL A 31 -13.61 -13.56 6.31
N ASN A 32 -14.62 -13.97 7.06
CA ASN A 32 -14.55 -15.17 7.90
C ASN A 32 -14.57 -16.46 7.07
N HIS A 33 -15.08 -16.44 5.85
CA HIS A 33 -15.02 -17.59 4.95
C HIS A 33 -13.63 -17.81 4.33
N VAL A 34 -12.80 -16.79 4.30
CA VAL A 34 -11.45 -16.84 3.72
C VAL A 34 -10.39 -17.11 4.78
N VAL A 35 -10.68 -16.76 6.02
CA VAL A 35 -9.81 -17.05 7.17
C VAL A 35 -10.19 -18.42 7.73
N ASP A 36 -9.27 -19.37 7.63
CA ASP A 36 -9.48 -20.69 8.23
C ASP A 36 -9.41 -20.58 9.76
N LEU A 37 -10.56 -20.53 10.38
CA LEU A 37 -10.70 -20.41 11.83
C LEU A 37 -10.21 -21.65 12.58
N THR A 38 -10.02 -22.79 11.88
CA THR A 38 -9.49 -24.01 12.50
C THR A 38 -7.99 -23.88 12.83
N LEU A 39 -7.29 -22.97 12.16
CA LEU A 39 -5.89 -22.62 12.44
C LEU A 39 -5.74 -21.60 13.57
N ASP A 40 -6.83 -21.11 14.15
CA ASP A 40 -6.83 -20.02 15.11
C ASP A 40 -5.93 -20.30 16.34
N SER A 41 -5.85 -21.53 16.80
CA SER A 41 -4.97 -21.91 17.92
C SER A 41 -3.48 -21.83 17.56
N LEU A 42 -3.10 -22.27 16.36
CA LEU A 42 -1.73 -22.19 15.86
C LEU A 42 -1.36 -20.75 15.52
N ASP A 43 -2.26 -20.03 14.89
CA ASP A 43 -2.07 -18.61 14.58
C ASP A 43 -2.00 -17.75 15.84
N LYS A 44 -2.77 -18.03 16.86
CA LYS A 44 -2.66 -17.38 18.18
C LYS A 44 -1.28 -17.59 18.80
N ALA A 45 -0.73 -18.79 18.73
CA ALA A 45 0.61 -19.08 19.22
C ALA A 45 1.70 -18.37 18.43
N GLN A 46 1.57 -18.29 17.10
CA GLN A 46 2.54 -17.63 16.21
C GLN A 46 2.46 -16.11 16.24
N THR A 47 1.29 -15.55 16.55
CA THR A 47 0.99 -14.12 16.45
C THR A 47 0.78 -13.46 17.81
N ALA A 48 0.87 -14.23 18.88
CA ALA A 48 0.91 -13.69 20.23
C ALA A 48 2.03 -12.65 20.34
N ARG A 49 1.75 -11.58 21.10
CA ARG A 49 2.78 -10.61 21.43
C ARG A 49 3.96 -11.35 22.10
N VAL A 50 5.16 -11.19 21.55
CA VAL A 50 6.35 -11.83 22.13
C VAL A 50 6.54 -11.35 23.56
N PRO A 51 7.06 -12.20 24.48
CA PRO A 51 7.42 -11.75 25.81
C PRO A 51 8.38 -10.56 25.74
N ALA A 52 8.12 -9.52 26.52
CA ALA A 52 8.88 -8.28 26.44
C ALA A 52 10.39 -8.52 26.64
N GLY A 53 11.18 -7.97 25.71
CA GLY A 53 12.64 -8.11 25.69
C GLY A 53 13.16 -9.43 25.13
N SER A 54 12.27 -10.37 24.74
CA SER A 54 12.69 -11.68 24.24
C SER A 54 13.32 -11.64 22.84
N SER A 55 13.07 -10.58 22.08
CA SER A 55 13.66 -10.38 20.74
C SER A 55 15.09 -9.85 20.79
N ARG A 56 15.62 -9.53 21.96
CA ARG A 56 16.96 -8.95 22.12
C ARG A 56 18.04 -9.86 21.55
N ARG A 57 18.94 -9.28 20.76
CA ARG A 57 20.10 -9.98 20.19
C ARG A 57 21.37 -9.62 20.95
N GLY A 58 21.85 -10.55 21.76
CA GLY A 58 23.03 -10.31 22.59
C GLY A 58 22.86 -9.11 23.52
N ASN A 59 23.76 -8.15 23.42
CA ASN A 59 23.74 -6.91 24.22
C ASN A 59 23.15 -5.71 23.46
N ASN A 60 22.63 -5.91 22.25
CA ASN A 60 22.05 -4.83 21.48
C ASN A 60 20.86 -4.20 22.19
N PRO A 61 20.67 -2.89 22.08
CA PRO A 61 19.46 -2.24 22.57
C PRO A 61 18.23 -2.75 21.83
N VAL A 62 17.08 -2.65 22.48
CA VAL A 62 15.77 -2.90 21.89
C VAL A 62 15.05 -1.58 21.70
N LEU A 63 14.44 -1.41 20.51
CA LEU A 63 13.46 -0.36 20.25
C LEU A 63 12.07 -0.95 20.48
N PHE A 64 11.52 -0.68 21.65
CA PHE A 64 10.16 -1.09 22.00
C PHE A 64 9.15 -0.14 21.36
N LEU A 65 8.13 -0.70 20.72
CA LEU A 65 7.00 0.05 20.17
C LEU A 65 5.77 -0.15 21.05
N ILE A 66 5.32 0.92 21.68
CA ILE A 66 4.17 0.94 22.60
C ILE A 66 3.00 1.62 21.92
N GLY A 67 1.89 0.88 21.74
CA GLY A 67 0.75 1.38 21.00
C GLY A 67 -0.47 0.48 21.06
N ASN A 68 -1.38 0.75 20.15
CA ASN A 68 -2.67 0.04 20.03
C ASN A 68 -2.81 -0.69 18.68
N SER A 69 -4.05 -0.86 18.19
CA SER A 69 -4.35 -1.56 16.95
C SER A 69 -3.73 -0.92 15.71
N THR A 70 -3.51 0.39 15.69
CA THR A 70 -2.87 1.07 14.54
C THR A 70 -1.39 0.74 14.39
N MET A 71 -0.77 0.22 15.44
CA MET A 71 0.61 -0.25 15.47
C MET A 71 0.69 -1.78 15.38
N ARG A 72 -0.33 -2.49 15.87
CA ARG A 72 -0.43 -3.96 15.81
C ARG A 72 -1.23 -4.42 14.58
N ASN A 73 -0.82 -5.55 14.00
CA ASN A 73 -1.41 -6.11 12.78
C ASN A 73 -2.65 -6.96 13.07
N GLY A 74 -3.85 -6.43 12.85
CA GLY A 74 -5.10 -7.17 13.04
C GLY A 74 -5.28 -7.70 14.47
N THR A 75 -6.28 -8.55 14.67
CA THR A 75 -6.58 -9.14 15.99
C THR A 75 -5.53 -10.11 16.49
N LEU A 76 -4.96 -10.90 15.59
CA LEU A 76 -3.94 -11.90 15.92
C LEU A 76 -2.50 -11.40 15.70
N GLY A 77 -2.31 -10.17 15.22
CA GLY A 77 -1.00 -9.59 14.97
C GLY A 77 -0.33 -10.03 13.66
N ASN A 78 -1.06 -10.70 12.78
CA ASN A 78 -0.57 -11.22 11.49
C ASN A 78 -1.37 -10.74 10.27
N GLY A 79 -2.24 -9.73 10.45
CA GLY A 79 -3.10 -9.20 9.38
C GLY A 79 -4.34 -10.05 9.09
N ASN A 80 -4.73 -10.98 9.96
CA ASN A 80 -5.81 -11.94 9.76
C ASN A 80 -7.18 -11.32 9.41
N ASN A 81 -7.44 -10.09 9.83
CA ASN A 81 -8.64 -9.34 9.50
C ASN A 81 -8.44 -8.32 8.37
N GLY A 82 -7.32 -8.37 7.65
CA GLY A 82 -6.94 -7.44 6.59
C GLY A 82 -6.38 -6.10 7.09
N GLN A 83 -6.35 -5.87 8.39
CA GLN A 83 -5.82 -4.66 9.01
C GLN A 83 -4.37 -4.86 9.42
N TRP A 84 -3.54 -3.86 9.12
CA TRP A 84 -2.11 -3.87 9.38
C TRP A 84 -1.70 -2.65 10.20
N GLY A 85 -0.84 -2.86 11.18
CA GLY A 85 -0.27 -1.79 11.97
C GLY A 85 1.16 -1.46 11.52
N TRP A 86 1.52 -0.19 11.62
CA TRP A 86 2.82 0.29 11.15
C TRP A 86 4.02 -0.32 11.91
N GLY A 87 3.83 -0.70 13.16
CA GLY A 87 4.90 -1.32 13.95
C GLY A 87 5.41 -2.65 13.40
N TYR A 88 4.64 -3.34 12.55
CA TYR A 88 5.12 -4.54 11.85
C TYR A 88 6.24 -4.23 10.85
N TYR A 89 6.14 -3.09 10.17
CA TYR A 89 7.08 -2.70 9.12
C TYR A 89 8.26 -1.89 9.63
N GLU A 90 8.23 -1.44 10.88
CA GLU A 90 9.25 -0.55 11.45
C GLU A 90 10.66 -1.15 11.40
N HIS A 91 10.78 -2.46 11.60
CA HIS A 91 12.07 -3.17 11.56
C HIS A 91 12.81 -3.02 10.21
N MET A 92 12.11 -2.68 9.12
CA MET A 92 12.70 -2.51 7.79
C MET A 92 13.61 -1.27 7.68
N PHE A 93 13.52 -0.35 8.62
CA PHE A 93 14.27 0.91 8.63
C PHE A 93 15.47 0.89 9.58
N TRP A 94 15.70 -0.23 10.26
CA TRP A 94 16.71 -0.37 11.30
C TRP A 94 17.75 -1.43 10.99
N ASN A 95 19.02 -1.13 11.30
CA ASN A 95 20.09 -2.11 11.21
C ASN A 95 19.95 -3.13 12.34
N GLN A 96 19.44 -4.32 11.99
CA GLN A 96 19.15 -5.41 12.94
C GLN A 96 20.41 -5.98 13.64
N ASP A 97 21.61 -5.65 13.17
CA ASP A 97 22.86 -6.00 13.85
C ASP A 97 23.23 -5.00 14.96
N LYS A 98 22.57 -3.83 14.98
CA LYS A 98 22.80 -2.78 15.98
C LYS A 98 21.64 -2.60 16.96
N ILE A 99 20.41 -2.83 16.54
CA ILE A 99 19.21 -2.62 17.34
C ILE A 99 18.12 -3.62 16.94
N THR A 100 17.38 -4.12 17.88
CA THR A 100 16.22 -4.99 17.61
C THR A 100 14.94 -4.20 17.78
N VAL A 101 14.04 -4.24 16.80
CA VAL A 101 12.69 -3.64 16.91
C VAL A 101 11.74 -4.68 17.50
N GLU A 102 11.06 -4.32 18.59
CA GLU A 102 10.09 -5.19 19.25
C GLU A 102 8.74 -4.52 19.38
N ASN A 103 7.74 -5.00 18.64
CA ASN A 103 6.39 -4.45 18.65
C ASN A 103 5.59 -5.04 19.83
N GLN A 104 5.42 -4.24 20.87
CA GLN A 104 4.65 -4.58 22.07
C GLN A 104 3.22 -4.02 22.06
N ALA A 105 2.76 -3.47 20.93
CA ALA A 105 1.41 -2.94 20.79
C ALA A 105 0.34 -4.03 20.90
N LEU A 106 -0.83 -3.64 21.40
CA LEU A 106 -2.01 -4.52 21.45
C LEU A 106 -3.28 -3.74 21.09
N GLY A 107 -4.13 -4.35 20.25
CA GLY A 107 -5.39 -3.75 19.82
C GLY A 107 -6.33 -3.40 20.98
N GLY A 108 -7.04 -2.26 20.87
CA GLY A 108 -8.01 -1.81 21.86
C GLY A 108 -7.43 -1.15 23.12
N MET A 109 -6.10 -1.09 23.27
CA MET A 109 -5.47 -0.44 24.43
C MET A 109 -5.51 1.09 24.31
N SER A 110 -5.80 1.74 25.42
CA SER A 110 -5.62 3.18 25.68
C SER A 110 -4.32 3.40 26.46
N SER A 111 -3.92 4.65 26.68
CA SER A 111 -2.81 4.99 27.58
C SER A 111 -2.98 4.35 28.94
N ARG A 112 -4.17 4.51 29.55
CA ARG A 112 -4.56 3.93 30.84
C ARG A 112 -4.46 2.40 30.85
N THR A 113 -5.17 1.73 29.96
CA THR A 113 -5.24 0.26 29.98
C THR A 113 -3.92 -0.39 29.59
N TYR A 114 -3.13 0.23 28.73
CA TYR A 114 -1.80 -0.23 28.42
C TYR A 114 -0.87 -0.09 29.63
N TYR A 115 -0.87 1.08 30.28
CA TYR A 115 -0.05 1.34 31.47
C TYR A 115 -0.32 0.34 32.59
N ASN A 116 -1.62 0.08 32.85
CA ASN A 116 -2.02 -0.79 33.96
C ASN A 116 -1.83 -2.29 33.68
N LYS A 117 -1.96 -2.73 32.41
CA LYS A 117 -2.05 -4.16 32.08
C LYS A 117 -0.83 -4.73 31.37
N LEU A 118 -0.18 -3.97 30.50
CA LEU A 118 0.89 -4.46 29.63
C LEU A 118 2.25 -3.83 29.92
N TRP A 119 2.24 -2.59 30.35
CA TRP A 119 3.46 -1.86 30.65
C TRP A 119 4.32 -2.46 31.76
N PRO A 120 3.77 -3.06 32.83
CA PRO A 120 4.60 -3.72 33.86
C PRO A 120 5.57 -4.76 33.29
N ASP A 121 5.16 -5.54 32.28
CA ASP A 121 6.04 -6.53 31.64
C ASP A 121 7.14 -5.86 30.82
N VAL A 122 6.77 -4.82 30.04
CA VAL A 122 7.74 -4.06 29.25
C VAL A 122 8.73 -3.36 30.15
N ARG A 123 8.25 -2.66 31.20
CA ARG A 123 9.08 -1.95 32.17
C ARG A 123 10.11 -2.89 32.84
N LYS A 124 9.69 -4.11 33.21
CA LYS A 124 10.59 -5.13 33.76
C LYS A 124 11.67 -5.59 32.78
N ALA A 125 11.39 -5.55 31.48
CA ALA A 125 12.32 -5.98 30.43
C ALA A 125 13.28 -4.88 29.96
N LEU A 126 13.02 -3.62 30.31
CA LEU A 126 13.86 -2.49 29.94
C LEU A 126 15.27 -2.63 30.51
N ARG A 127 16.26 -2.21 29.72
CA ARG A 127 17.67 -2.14 30.10
C ARG A 127 18.24 -0.77 29.74
N PRO A 128 19.31 -0.32 30.40
CA PRO A 128 20.00 0.89 30.00
C PRO A 128 20.40 0.86 28.52
N GLY A 129 20.10 1.95 27.81
CA GLY A 129 20.33 2.11 26.38
C GLY A 129 19.19 1.64 25.47
N ASP A 130 18.14 1.02 26.01
CA ASP A 130 16.93 0.71 25.22
C ASP A 130 16.18 1.99 24.81
N TRP A 131 15.37 1.88 23.79
CA TRP A 131 14.52 2.95 23.28
C TRP A 131 13.05 2.56 23.37
N VAL A 132 12.18 3.51 23.65
CA VAL A 132 10.74 3.27 23.72
C VAL A 132 9.99 4.33 22.93
N ILE A 133 9.37 3.94 21.81
CA ILE A 133 8.42 4.79 21.09
C ILE A 133 7.03 4.60 21.69
N ILE A 134 6.43 5.68 22.18
CA ILE A 134 5.10 5.70 22.79
C ILE A 134 4.15 6.44 21.84
N SER A 135 3.27 5.68 21.15
CA SER A 135 2.26 6.21 20.22
C SER A 135 0.90 5.57 20.52
N ILE A 136 0.22 6.10 21.51
CA ILE A 136 -1.03 5.55 22.04
C ILE A 136 -2.01 6.68 22.37
N GLY A 137 -3.33 6.46 22.15
CA GLY A 137 -4.34 7.50 22.40
C GLY A 137 -5.65 7.31 21.63
N HIS A 138 -5.69 6.51 20.58
CA HIS A 138 -6.91 6.33 19.77
C HIS A 138 -8.11 5.78 20.57
N ASN A 139 -7.87 5.12 21.71
CA ASN A 139 -8.87 4.47 22.55
C ASN A 139 -9.09 5.15 23.91
N ASP A 140 -8.56 6.33 24.11
CA ASP A 140 -8.59 7.04 25.40
C ASP A 140 -9.92 7.74 25.70
N ASN A 141 -10.94 7.48 24.91
CA ASN A 141 -12.29 8.03 25.05
C ASN A 141 -13.31 6.98 25.55
N GLY A 142 -14.47 7.45 25.97
CA GLY A 142 -15.59 6.64 26.44
C GLY A 142 -15.79 6.69 27.95
N PRO A 143 -16.55 5.75 28.54
CA PRO A 143 -16.78 5.69 29.97
C PRO A 143 -15.50 5.36 30.75
N TYR A 144 -15.38 5.97 31.94
CA TYR A 144 -14.27 5.70 32.86
C TYR A 144 -14.48 4.43 33.69
N ASP A 145 -15.72 4.02 33.93
CA ASP A 145 -16.10 3.05 34.93
C ASP A 145 -16.85 1.84 34.39
N SER A 146 -17.10 1.79 33.09
CA SER A 146 -17.94 0.73 32.49
C SER A 146 -17.49 0.32 31.08
N GLY A 147 -18.01 -0.79 30.59
CA GLY A 147 -17.65 -1.37 29.31
C GLY A 147 -16.16 -1.76 29.29
N ARG A 148 -15.39 -1.20 28.37
CA ARG A 148 -13.95 -1.43 28.37
C ARG A 148 -13.18 -0.64 29.42
N ALA A 149 -13.81 0.35 30.07
CA ALA A 149 -13.25 1.23 31.10
C ALA A 149 -11.83 1.71 30.77
N ARG A 150 -11.67 2.28 29.57
CA ARG A 150 -10.36 2.59 28.99
C ARG A 150 -10.08 4.08 28.82
N ALA A 151 -11.06 4.95 29.07
CA ALA A 151 -10.86 6.38 28.95
C ALA A 151 -9.82 6.90 29.95
N SER A 152 -8.96 7.80 29.49
CA SER A 152 -8.16 8.71 30.33
C SER A 152 -8.84 10.07 30.41
N ILE A 153 -8.53 10.87 31.43
CA ILE A 153 -9.03 12.25 31.51
C ILE A 153 -8.37 13.06 30.37
N PRO A 154 -9.15 13.80 29.56
CA PRO A 154 -8.58 14.60 28.47
C PRO A 154 -7.63 15.69 28.98
N GLY A 155 -6.55 15.93 28.22
CA GLY A 155 -5.59 16.99 28.49
C GLY A 155 -4.29 16.54 29.14
N VAL A 156 -3.49 17.52 29.54
CA VAL A 156 -2.11 17.30 30.03
C VAL A 156 -1.92 17.62 31.50
N GLY A 157 -3.00 18.02 32.22
CA GLY A 157 -2.97 18.31 33.65
C GLY A 157 -2.69 17.09 34.52
N ASN A 158 -2.73 17.32 35.86
CA ASN A 158 -2.53 16.27 36.86
C ASN A 158 -3.87 15.78 37.45
N ASP A 159 -4.96 15.94 36.69
CA ASP A 159 -6.29 15.57 37.13
C ASP A 159 -6.40 14.06 37.37
N THR A 160 -7.15 13.72 38.41
CA THR A 160 -7.43 12.34 38.80
C THR A 160 -8.92 12.12 39.07
N LEU A 161 -9.37 10.91 38.82
CA LEU A 161 -10.74 10.47 39.09
C LEU A 161 -10.73 9.06 39.70
N ASN A 162 -11.25 8.92 40.91
CA ASN A 162 -11.43 7.59 41.49
C ASN A 162 -12.73 6.97 41.00
N VAL A 163 -12.64 5.79 40.44
CA VAL A 163 -13.78 5.04 39.88
C VAL A 163 -13.89 3.65 40.49
N THR A 164 -15.08 3.10 40.47
CA THR A 164 -15.33 1.69 40.71
C THR A 164 -15.86 1.09 39.40
N ILE A 165 -15.11 0.15 38.85
CA ILE A 165 -15.49 -0.51 37.58
C ILE A 165 -16.77 -1.31 37.79
N LYS A 166 -17.81 -1.00 37.04
CA LYS A 166 -19.14 -1.59 37.20
C LYS A 166 -19.18 -3.10 37.01
N GLU A 167 -18.42 -3.59 36.03
CA GLU A 167 -18.38 -5.00 35.67
C GLU A 167 -17.62 -5.89 36.68
N THR A 168 -16.67 -5.33 37.43
CA THR A 168 -15.77 -6.09 38.28
C THR A 168 -15.77 -5.67 39.75
N GLY A 169 -16.30 -4.49 40.06
CA GLY A 169 -16.19 -3.88 41.40
C GLY A 169 -14.77 -3.38 41.76
N ALA A 170 -13.83 -3.46 40.85
CA ALA A 170 -12.46 -3.00 41.08
C ALA A 170 -12.39 -1.48 41.22
N LYS A 171 -11.66 -1.01 42.24
CA LYS A 171 -11.37 0.42 42.45
C LYS A 171 -10.12 0.81 41.68
N GLU A 172 -10.17 1.93 40.99
CA GLU A 172 -9.05 2.42 40.18
C GLU A 172 -9.01 3.94 40.18
N THR A 173 -7.80 4.50 40.19
CA THR A 173 -7.58 5.94 39.96
C THR A 173 -7.25 6.14 38.48
N VAL A 174 -8.11 6.92 37.79
CA VAL A 174 -7.91 7.34 36.41
C VAL A 174 -7.14 8.66 36.40
N TYR A 175 -6.14 8.74 35.56
CA TYR A 175 -5.31 9.94 35.41
C TYR A 175 -5.59 10.64 34.08
N SER A 176 -5.09 11.85 33.93
CA SER A 176 -5.09 12.52 32.64
C SER A 176 -4.24 11.80 31.62
N TYR A 177 -4.51 12.04 30.33
CA TYR A 177 -3.71 11.51 29.24
C TYR A 177 -2.22 11.89 29.38
N GLY A 178 -1.96 13.18 29.69
CA GLY A 178 -0.60 13.68 29.90
C GLY A 178 0.11 13.01 31.07
N GLU A 179 -0.61 12.75 32.18
CA GLU A 179 -0.03 12.08 33.33
C GLU A 179 0.36 10.62 33.01
N TYR A 180 -0.42 9.89 32.19
CA TYR A 180 0.03 8.59 31.73
C TYR A 180 1.31 8.68 30.89
N MET A 181 1.45 9.71 30.05
CA MET A 181 2.69 9.90 29.27
C MET A 181 3.88 10.18 30.18
N ARG A 182 3.74 11.06 31.20
CA ARG A 182 4.80 11.30 32.20
C ARG A 182 5.21 10.04 32.94
N ARG A 183 4.25 9.20 33.28
CA ARG A 183 4.53 7.91 33.94
C ARG A 183 5.35 6.98 33.07
N PHE A 184 5.00 6.83 31.80
CA PHE A 184 5.82 6.06 30.85
C PHE A 184 7.24 6.62 30.74
N ILE A 185 7.39 7.97 30.65
CA ILE A 185 8.69 8.63 30.56
C ILE A 185 9.53 8.36 31.80
N ASN A 186 8.94 8.54 32.99
CA ASN A 186 9.65 8.37 34.25
C ASN A 186 10.10 6.92 34.48
N ASP A 187 9.27 5.96 34.12
CA ASP A 187 9.62 4.54 34.19
C ASP A 187 10.76 4.20 33.22
N CYS A 188 10.77 4.75 31.99
CA CYS A 188 11.88 4.59 31.05
C CYS A 188 13.18 5.16 31.62
N ARG A 189 13.15 6.38 32.15
CA ARG A 189 14.32 7.03 32.75
C ARG A 189 14.86 6.23 33.95
N ALA A 190 13.98 5.73 34.80
CA ALA A 190 14.36 4.91 35.94
C ALA A 190 15.08 3.61 35.51
N ALA A 191 14.77 3.08 34.34
CA ALA A 191 15.42 1.92 33.74
C ALA A 191 16.67 2.26 32.91
N GLY A 192 17.03 3.54 32.76
CA GLY A 192 18.11 4.00 31.88
C GLY A 192 17.77 3.89 30.38
N ALA A 193 16.49 3.76 30.06
CA ALA A 193 15.98 3.72 28.68
C ALA A 193 15.58 5.11 28.18
N HIS A 194 15.51 5.27 26.87
CA HIS A 194 15.26 6.54 26.18
C HIS A 194 13.81 6.60 25.64
N PRO A 195 12.89 7.36 26.24
CA PRO A 195 11.53 7.52 25.74
C PRO A 195 11.47 8.50 24.56
N ILE A 196 10.59 8.19 23.60
CA ILE A 196 10.22 9.06 22.47
C ILE A 196 8.70 9.12 22.45
N LEU A 197 8.13 10.32 22.56
CA LEU A 197 6.70 10.52 22.31
C LEU A 197 6.47 10.68 20.80
N MET A 198 5.51 9.94 20.27
CA MET A 198 5.16 10.00 18.85
C MET A 198 3.65 10.20 18.70
N SER A 199 3.24 11.18 17.91
CA SER A 199 1.82 11.44 17.66
C SER A 199 1.13 10.26 16.97
N LEU A 200 -0.20 10.23 17.05
CA LEU A 200 -1.02 9.12 16.54
C LEU A 200 -1.03 9.12 15.00
N THR A 201 -1.22 7.97 14.41
CA THR A 201 -1.52 7.88 12.98
C THR A 201 -2.76 8.69 12.62
N PRO A 202 -2.84 9.32 11.44
CA PRO A 202 -4.06 9.99 10.99
C PRO A 202 -5.20 8.97 10.82
N ARG A 203 -6.43 9.49 10.77
CA ARG A 203 -7.63 8.74 10.38
C ARG A 203 -8.04 9.17 8.98
N ASP A 204 -8.79 8.32 8.28
CA ASP A 204 -9.50 8.67 7.05
C ASP A 204 -10.67 9.58 7.38
N ALA A 205 -10.35 10.80 7.75
CA ALA A 205 -11.30 11.83 8.14
C ALA A 205 -10.79 13.19 7.69
N TYR A 206 -11.60 13.88 6.89
CA TYR A 206 -11.26 15.15 6.27
C TYR A 206 -11.95 16.31 6.97
N ASP A 207 -11.22 17.39 7.11
CA ASP A 207 -11.77 18.66 7.48
C ASP A 207 -12.61 19.20 6.32
N PRO A 208 -13.90 19.53 6.56
CA PRO A 208 -14.82 19.92 5.47
C PRO A 208 -14.47 21.28 4.85
N GLU A 209 -13.75 22.15 5.55
CA GLU A 209 -13.39 23.48 5.07
C GLU A 209 -12.11 23.44 4.21
N THR A 210 -11.12 22.67 4.66
CA THR A 210 -9.81 22.61 4.00
C THR A 210 -9.66 21.44 3.05
N GLY A 211 -10.51 20.42 3.16
CA GLY A 211 -10.40 19.16 2.41
C GLY A 211 -9.17 18.33 2.78
N LYS A 212 -8.49 18.65 3.87
CA LYS A 212 -7.29 17.96 4.34
C LYS A 212 -7.62 16.98 5.47
N ILE A 213 -6.77 16.00 5.64
CA ILE A 213 -6.84 15.04 6.77
C ILE A 213 -6.83 15.83 8.10
N VAL A 214 -7.77 15.47 8.98
CA VAL A 214 -7.87 16.08 10.31
C VAL A 214 -6.65 15.74 11.16
N ARG A 215 -6.01 16.76 11.74
CA ARG A 215 -4.93 16.60 12.71
C ARG A 215 -5.51 16.39 14.11
N LYS A 216 -4.99 15.40 14.84
CA LYS A 216 -5.53 15.01 16.15
C LYS A 216 -5.06 15.92 17.28
N ILE A 217 -5.98 16.27 18.17
CA ILE A 217 -5.67 17.06 19.38
C ILE A 217 -4.60 16.40 20.26
N HIS A 218 -4.52 15.08 20.28
CA HIS A 218 -3.48 14.34 21.00
C HIS A 218 -2.06 14.73 20.57
N THR A 219 -1.87 15.20 19.34
CA THR A 219 -0.59 15.73 18.86
C THR A 219 -0.13 16.90 19.74
N GLN A 220 -1.03 17.86 20.00
CA GLN A 220 -0.72 19.03 20.84
C GLN A 220 -0.42 18.61 22.28
N TRP A 221 -1.17 17.67 22.84
CA TRP A 221 -0.93 17.13 24.18
C TRP A 221 0.42 16.45 24.31
N LEU A 222 0.76 15.58 23.35
CA LEU A 222 2.05 14.87 23.31
C LEU A 222 3.21 15.85 23.14
N GLN A 223 3.05 16.85 22.28
CA GLN A 223 4.06 17.90 22.09
C GLN A 223 4.30 18.72 23.36
N ALA A 224 3.21 19.08 24.07
CA ALA A 224 3.31 19.79 25.32
C ALA A 224 4.03 18.99 26.41
N VAL A 225 3.65 17.71 26.60
CA VAL A 225 4.31 16.83 27.57
C VAL A 225 5.77 16.58 27.19
N ALA A 226 6.06 16.38 25.89
CA ALA A 226 7.44 16.18 25.43
C ALA A 226 8.33 17.38 25.70
N ALA A 227 7.81 18.59 25.49
CA ALA A 227 8.51 19.85 25.79
C ALA A 227 8.73 20.05 27.31
N GLU A 228 7.71 19.80 28.12
CA GLU A 228 7.78 19.88 29.59
C GLU A 228 8.81 18.88 30.14
N GLU A 229 8.78 17.65 29.65
CA GLU A 229 9.65 16.57 30.11
C GLU A 229 11.04 16.56 29.43
N GLY A 230 11.27 17.39 28.42
CA GLY A 230 12.54 17.42 27.70
C GLY A 230 12.88 16.11 26.98
N VAL A 231 11.86 15.42 26.43
CA VAL A 231 12.03 14.19 25.64
C VAL A 231 11.78 14.44 24.16
N PRO A 232 12.36 13.64 23.25
CA PRO A 232 12.08 13.78 21.83
C PRO A 232 10.60 13.58 21.49
N PHE A 233 10.09 14.42 20.58
CA PHE A 233 8.76 14.32 19.99
C PHE A 233 8.85 14.13 18.48
N ILE A 234 8.09 13.18 17.92
CA ILE A 234 7.96 12.93 16.50
C ILE A 234 6.49 13.09 16.08
N ASP A 235 6.23 14.01 15.16
CA ASP A 235 4.88 14.25 14.66
C ASP A 235 4.52 13.33 13.49
N LEU A 236 4.25 12.06 13.80
CA LEU A 236 3.79 11.07 12.84
C LEU A 236 2.46 11.50 12.19
N ASN A 237 1.56 12.14 12.97
CA ASN A 237 0.26 12.58 12.46
C ASN A 237 0.41 13.59 11.33
N GLU A 238 1.32 14.56 11.48
CA GLU A 238 1.59 15.56 10.47
C GLU A 238 2.33 14.97 9.26
N ILE A 239 3.35 14.15 9.49
CA ILE A 239 4.15 13.56 8.39
C ILE A 239 3.28 12.65 7.52
N SER A 240 2.51 11.75 8.12
CA SER A 240 1.59 10.87 7.38
C SER A 240 0.39 11.66 6.80
N GLY A 241 -0.13 12.63 7.55
CA GLY A 241 -1.24 13.46 7.11
C GLY A 241 -0.91 14.26 5.86
N ARG A 242 0.29 14.86 5.76
CA ARG A 242 0.74 15.56 4.54
C ARG A 242 0.85 14.63 3.33
N LYS A 243 1.27 13.39 3.54
CA LYS A 243 1.30 12.40 2.45
C LYS A 243 -0.12 12.09 1.97
N LEU A 244 -1.06 11.86 2.89
CA LEU A 244 -2.46 11.64 2.55
C LEU A 244 -3.08 12.86 1.85
N ASP A 245 -2.80 14.08 2.32
CA ASP A 245 -3.27 15.32 1.70
C ASP A 245 -2.79 15.49 0.24
N SER A 246 -1.68 14.84 -0.13
CA SER A 246 -1.11 14.91 -1.48
C SER A 246 -1.65 13.88 -2.46
N TYR A 247 -2.35 12.87 -1.97
CA TYR A 247 -2.87 11.78 -2.81
C TYR A 247 -4.26 12.07 -3.37
N SER A 248 -4.63 11.39 -4.43
CA SER A 248 -6.01 11.39 -4.94
C SER A 248 -6.95 10.75 -3.91
N LYS A 249 -8.24 11.17 -3.90
CA LYS A 249 -9.25 10.56 -3.03
C LYS A 249 -9.40 9.05 -3.26
N TRP A 250 -9.18 8.58 -4.48
CA TRP A 250 -9.20 7.15 -4.77
C TRP A 250 -8.04 6.44 -4.10
N LYS A 251 -6.85 7.04 -4.13
CA LYS A 251 -5.63 6.49 -3.53
C LYS A 251 -5.66 6.49 -2.01
N GLU A 252 -6.25 7.51 -1.41
CA GLU A 252 -6.41 7.60 0.04
C GLU A 252 -7.13 6.38 0.60
N HIS A 253 -8.17 5.91 -0.08
CA HIS A 253 -9.01 4.82 0.37
C HIS A 253 -8.30 3.46 0.45
N TYR A 254 -7.25 3.19 -0.29
CA TYR A 254 -6.56 1.92 -0.14
C TYR A 254 -5.52 1.90 0.99
N PHE A 255 -5.29 3.04 1.64
CA PHE A 255 -4.49 3.09 2.87
C PHE A 255 -5.26 2.64 4.11
N PHE A 256 -6.59 2.65 4.07
CA PHE A 256 -7.45 2.20 5.17
C PHE A 256 -8.23 0.95 4.78
N TYR A 257 -8.69 0.18 5.78
CA TYR A 257 -9.44 -1.04 5.53
C TYR A 257 -10.56 -1.25 6.54
N LYS A 258 -11.80 -1.36 6.06
CA LYS A 258 -13.06 -1.54 6.77
C LYS A 258 -13.54 -0.33 7.58
N ASP A 259 -12.68 0.48 8.10
CA ASP A 259 -13.01 1.66 8.89
C ASP A 259 -12.02 2.80 8.64
N HIS A 260 -12.28 3.95 9.22
CA HIS A 260 -11.50 5.18 9.06
C HIS A 260 -10.26 5.27 9.98
N ILE A 261 -9.91 4.21 10.72
CA ILE A 261 -8.80 4.21 11.69
C ILE A 261 -7.72 3.22 11.30
N HIS A 262 -8.15 2.00 10.96
CA HIS A 262 -7.25 0.89 10.75
C HIS A 262 -6.77 0.83 9.30
N THR A 263 -5.47 0.71 9.16
CA THR A 263 -4.83 0.75 7.85
C THR A 263 -4.78 -0.60 7.17
N SER A 264 -4.79 -0.56 5.84
CA SER A 264 -4.32 -1.67 5.00
C SER A 264 -2.80 -1.81 5.14
N ARG A 265 -2.24 -2.82 4.50
CA ARG A 265 -0.79 -2.98 4.39
C ARG A 265 -0.09 -1.72 3.85
N PHE A 266 -0.68 -1.06 2.86
CA PHE A 266 -0.10 0.15 2.25
C PHE A 266 -0.09 1.32 3.23
N GLY A 267 -1.18 1.54 3.97
CA GLY A 267 -1.23 2.57 5.00
C GLY A 267 -0.29 2.29 6.17
N ALA A 268 -0.17 1.03 6.58
CA ALA A 268 0.78 0.63 7.61
C ALA A 268 2.23 0.88 7.18
N MET A 269 2.60 0.53 5.94
CA MET A 269 3.93 0.79 5.38
C MET A 269 4.21 2.30 5.25
N MET A 270 3.22 3.09 4.81
CA MET A 270 3.33 4.55 4.73
C MET A 270 3.58 5.16 6.12
N ASN A 271 2.83 4.72 7.15
CA ASN A 271 3.01 5.21 8.51
C ASN A 271 4.35 4.79 9.12
N ALA A 272 4.80 3.56 8.89
CA ALA A 272 6.12 3.10 9.34
C ALA A 272 7.24 3.94 8.71
N ARG A 273 7.18 4.16 7.40
CA ARG A 273 8.11 5.05 6.73
C ARG A 273 8.06 6.48 7.28
N SER A 274 6.88 6.99 7.57
CA SER A 274 6.71 8.33 8.15
C SER A 274 7.31 8.43 9.55
N ALA A 275 7.18 7.38 10.37
CA ALA A 275 7.82 7.30 11.69
C ALA A 275 9.34 7.32 11.56
N ALA A 276 9.90 6.49 10.66
CA ALA A 276 11.33 6.44 10.38
C ALA A 276 11.87 7.77 9.83
N GLU A 277 11.16 8.41 8.88
CA GLU A 277 11.51 9.72 8.34
C GLU A 277 11.51 10.80 9.44
N GLY A 278 10.50 10.79 10.32
CA GLY A 278 10.43 11.71 11.44
C GLY A 278 11.63 11.60 12.38
N ILE A 279 12.08 10.38 12.68
CA ILE A 279 13.28 10.14 13.48
C ILE A 279 14.53 10.59 12.72
N ALA A 280 14.69 10.15 11.46
CA ALA A 280 15.88 10.43 10.65
C ALA A 280 16.11 11.93 10.41
N GLN A 281 15.02 12.69 10.22
CA GLN A 281 15.06 14.13 9.93
C GLN A 281 15.04 15.00 11.20
N SER A 282 14.87 14.41 12.38
CA SER A 282 14.85 15.14 13.63
C SER A 282 16.20 15.77 13.95
N HIS A 283 16.17 17.05 14.31
CA HIS A 283 17.36 17.79 14.78
C HIS A 283 17.57 17.65 16.30
N ASN A 284 16.74 16.90 17.01
CA ASN A 284 16.90 16.68 18.44
C ASN A 284 18.20 15.88 18.72
N PRO A 285 19.17 16.47 19.46
CA PRO A 285 20.46 15.82 19.68
C PRO A 285 20.35 14.49 20.44
N ALA A 286 19.31 14.30 21.25
CA ALA A 286 19.07 13.05 21.97
C ALA A 286 18.81 11.87 21.02
N LEU A 287 18.37 12.11 19.78
CA LEU A 287 18.11 11.05 18.80
C LEU A 287 19.33 10.63 17.98
N LYS A 288 20.46 11.37 18.04
CA LYS A 288 21.65 11.03 17.26
C LYS A 288 22.14 9.59 17.44
N PRO A 289 22.20 9.03 18.67
CA PRO A 289 22.61 7.63 18.84
C PRO A 289 21.65 6.66 18.17
N LEU A 290 20.34 6.94 18.21
CA LEU A 290 19.31 6.13 17.58
C LEU A 290 19.40 6.23 16.05
N GLN A 291 19.56 7.45 15.52
CA GLN A 291 19.71 7.70 14.08
C GLN A 291 20.91 6.94 13.48
N ALA A 292 22.01 6.78 14.23
CA ALA A 292 23.19 6.02 13.81
C ALA A 292 22.94 4.50 13.67
N MET A 293 21.80 4.01 14.14
CA MET A 293 21.38 2.61 14.02
C MET A 293 20.35 2.40 12.88
N MET A 294 19.92 3.48 12.20
CA MET A 294 19.01 3.36 11.06
C MET A 294 19.72 2.86 9.80
N LEU A 295 18.94 2.25 8.93
CA LEU A 295 19.34 1.99 7.54
C LEU A 295 19.12 3.25 6.69
N ASP A 296 19.66 3.25 5.47
CA ASP A 296 19.30 4.26 4.48
C ASP A 296 17.80 4.15 4.14
N ILE A 297 17.06 5.22 4.38
CA ILE A 297 15.62 5.33 4.11
C ILE A 297 15.31 5.98 2.77
N THR A 298 16.32 6.20 1.91
CA THR A 298 16.12 6.72 0.55
C THR A 298 15.12 5.85 -0.20
N LEU A 299 14.19 6.48 -0.90
CA LEU A 299 13.20 5.76 -1.70
C LEU A 299 13.88 4.97 -2.82
N PRO A 300 13.60 3.67 -2.94
CA PRO A 300 14.19 2.87 -4.01
C PRO A 300 13.69 3.37 -5.38
N THR A 301 14.62 3.55 -6.32
CA THR A 301 14.35 3.98 -7.69
C THR A 301 14.85 2.97 -8.71
N GLU A 302 14.40 3.08 -9.95
CA GLU A 302 14.98 2.38 -11.09
C GLU A 302 16.22 3.14 -11.60
N PRO A 303 17.29 2.44 -12.03
CA PRO A 303 18.54 3.08 -12.50
C PRO A 303 18.41 3.58 -13.95
N VAL A 304 17.35 4.35 -14.23
CA VAL A 304 17.12 4.94 -15.56
C VAL A 304 18.10 6.09 -15.80
N LYS A 305 18.78 6.05 -16.94
CA LYS A 305 19.63 7.16 -17.38
C LYS A 305 18.78 8.16 -18.15
N ARG A 306 18.40 9.25 -17.49
CA ARG A 306 17.63 10.32 -18.13
C ARG A 306 18.53 11.21 -18.97
N GLU A 307 17.99 11.71 -20.06
CA GLU A 307 18.60 12.70 -20.93
C GLU A 307 17.77 13.99 -20.91
N ALA A 308 18.42 15.13 -20.82
CA ALA A 308 17.73 16.42 -20.75
C ALA A 308 16.81 16.63 -21.97
N GLY A 309 15.56 17.08 -21.71
CA GLY A 309 14.57 17.35 -22.74
C GLY A 309 13.91 16.12 -23.39
N LYS A 310 14.26 14.90 -22.94
CA LYS A 310 13.63 13.67 -23.42
C LYS A 310 12.72 13.05 -22.36
N PRO A 311 11.46 12.76 -22.67
CA PRO A 311 10.63 11.94 -21.79
C PRO A 311 11.14 10.51 -21.75
N VAL A 312 10.85 9.81 -20.66
CA VAL A 312 11.10 8.37 -20.54
C VAL A 312 9.82 7.62 -20.91
N VAL A 313 9.98 6.63 -21.78
CA VAL A 313 8.93 5.67 -22.12
C VAL A 313 9.20 4.39 -21.33
N TRP A 314 8.40 4.18 -20.30
CA TRP A 314 8.51 3.06 -19.39
C TRP A 314 7.72 1.86 -19.90
N PHE A 315 8.33 0.67 -19.85
CA PHE A 315 7.65 -0.59 -20.10
C PHE A 315 7.53 -1.35 -18.80
N THR A 316 6.30 -1.54 -18.31
CA THR A 316 6.00 -2.36 -17.13
C THR A 316 5.18 -3.57 -17.54
N GLY A 317 5.41 -4.72 -16.89
CA GLY A 317 4.74 -5.96 -17.25
C GLY A 317 5.53 -7.21 -16.85
N ASP A 318 5.20 -8.30 -17.52
CA ASP A 318 5.76 -9.64 -17.27
C ASP A 318 6.85 -10.05 -18.26
N SER A 319 7.01 -11.37 -18.48
CA SER A 319 8.02 -11.94 -19.42
C SER A 319 7.76 -11.56 -20.88
N THR A 320 6.50 -11.35 -21.27
CA THR A 320 6.15 -10.97 -22.64
C THR A 320 6.57 -9.53 -22.99
N VAL A 321 6.87 -8.73 -21.96
CA VAL A 321 7.42 -7.38 -22.07
C VAL A 321 8.93 -7.38 -21.81
N LYS A 322 9.39 -8.07 -20.74
CA LYS A 322 10.77 -7.98 -20.25
C LYS A 322 11.74 -8.68 -21.14
N ASN A 323 11.81 -9.90 -21.10
CA ASN A 323 12.92 -10.77 -21.50
C ASN A 323 14.25 -10.05 -21.85
N LYS A 324 15.33 -10.75 -21.82
CA LYS A 324 16.67 -10.18 -22.00
C LYS A 324 16.94 -9.85 -23.47
N ASP A 325 17.79 -8.87 -23.74
CA ASP A 325 18.23 -8.52 -25.08
C ASP A 325 19.02 -9.64 -25.76
N LYS A 326 19.66 -10.50 -24.95
CA LYS A 326 20.38 -11.69 -25.39
C LYS A 326 19.91 -12.86 -24.52
N ASP A 327 18.70 -13.33 -24.77
CA ASP A 327 18.17 -14.50 -24.07
C ASP A 327 18.72 -15.76 -24.71
N LYS A 328 19.56 -16.50 -23.99
CA LYS A 328 20.15 -17.77 -24.45
C LYS A 328 19.09 -18.84 -24.75
N ASP A 329 17.92 -18.74 -24.11
CA ASP A 329 16.80 -19.65 -24.32
C ASP A 329 15.89 -19.16 -25.47
N GLY A 330 16.24 -18.04 -26.12
CA GLY A 330 15.53 -17.51 -27.28
C GLY A 330 14.18 -16.88 -27.00
N MET A 331 13.87 -16.55 -25.74
CA MET A 331 12.62 -15.87 -25.35
C MET A 331 12.83 -14.36 -25.29
N TRP A 332 11.95 -13.62 -25.97
CA TRP A 332 12.04 -12.17 -26.12
C TRP A 332 10.74 -11.46 -25.77
N GLY A 333 10.82 -10.42 -24.95
CA GLY A 333 9.68 -9.54 -24.66
C GLY A 333 9.68 -8.32 -25.58
N LEU A 334 8.50 -7.82 -25.90
CA LEU A 334 8.33 -6.68 -26.82
C LEU A 334 9.06 -5.40 -26.36
N GLY A 335 9.11 -5.13 -25.05
CA GLY A 335 9.78 -3.95 -24.50
C GLY A 335 11.29 -3.95 -24.75
N SER A 336 11.93 -5.12 -24.89
CA SER A 336 13.34 -5.23 -25.27
C SER A 336 13.61 -4.75 -26.71
N GLN A 337 12.56 -4.67 -27.55
CA GLN A 337 12.64 -4.24 -28.93
C GLN A 337 12.14 -2.80 -29.16
N ALA A 338 11.91 -2.03 -28.10
CA ALA A 338 11.40 -0.65 -28.18
C ALA A 338 12.26 0.24 -29.08
N TYR A 339 13.59 0.07 -29.07
CA TYR A 339 14.52 0.82 -29.89
C TYR A 339 14.28 0.63 -31.41
N THR A 340 13.55 -0.38 -31.83
CA THR A 340 13.25 -0.61 -33.27
C THR A 340 12.12 0.29 -33.78
N VAL A 341 11.26 0.78 -32.91
CA VAL A 341 10.09 1.60 -33.27
C VAL A 341 10.14 3.01 -32.72
N PHE A 342 10.78 3.26 -31.58
CA PHE A 342 10.93 4.60 -30.99
C PHE A 342 12.25 5.28 -31.42
N ASP A 343 12.17 6.56 -31.72
CA ASP A 343 13.34 7.39 -32.05
C ASP A 343 14.12 7.74 -30.76
N GLN A 344 15.23 7.05 -30.53
CA GLN A 344 16.07 7.23 -29.36
C GLN A 344 16.76 8.63 -29.29
N LYS A 345 16.68 9.43 -30.37
CA LYS A 345 17.11 10.83 -30.34
C LYS A 345 16.10 11.70 -29.61
N LYS A 346 14.82 11.27 -29.53
CA LYS A 346 13.71 12.04 -28.96
C LYS A 346 13.22 11.52 -27.62
N VAL A 347 13.39 10.23 -27.32
CA VAL A 347 12.95 9.61 -26.08
C VAL A 347 13.96 8.63 -25.52
N VAL A 348 13.90 8.41 -24.21
CA VAL A 348 14.61 7.30 -23.53
C VAL A 348 13.60 6.17 -23.31
N CYS A 349 13.88 4.97 -23.77
CA CYS A 349 13.07 3.78 -23.47
C CYS A 349 13.68 3.01 -22.29
N TYR A 350 12.89 2.74 -21.27
CA TYR A 350 13.31 1.96 -20.11
C TYR A 350 12.38 0.79 -19.83
N ASN A 351 12.94 -0.42 -19.79
CA ASN A 351 12.17 -1.64 -19.57
C ASN A 351 12.28 -2.11 -18.11
N ALA A 352 11.31 -1.76 -17.29
CA ALA A 352 11.19 -2.15 -15.88
C ALA A 352 10.43 -3.46 -15.67
N ALA A 353 9.87 -4.07 -16.73
CA ALA A 353 9.11 -5.31 -16.64
C ALA A 353 9.92 -6.45 -16.02
N LYS A 354 9.26 -7.41 -15.38
CA LYS A 354 9.90 -8.56 -14.74
C LYS A 354 9.18 -9.86 -15.08
N ALA A 355 9.92 -10.79 -15.66
CA ALA A 355 9.40 -12.11 -16.04
C ALA A 355 8.70 -12.81 -14.85
N GLY A 356 7.54 -13.40 -15.12
CA GLY A 356 6.78 -14.20 -14.17
C GLY A 356 5.98 -13.40 -13.13
N ARG A 357 5.81 -12.08 -13.29
CA ARG A 357 5.05 -11.25 -12.34
C ARG A 357 3.64 -10.99 -12.85
N SER A 358 2.69 -11.08 -11.92
CA SER A 358 1.34 -10.52 -12.02
C SER A 358 1.34 -9.09 -11.51
N CYS A 359 0.24 -8.34 -11.64
CA CYS A 359 0.07 -7.06 -10.99
C CYS A 359 0.33 -7.17 -9.48
N ARG A 360 -0.29 -8.15 -8.83
CA ARG A 360 -0.13 -8.44 -7.39
C ARG A 360 1.33 -8.64 -7.00
N THR A 361 2.05 -9.52 -7.66
CA THR A 361 3.45 -9.80 -7.29
C THR A 361 4.38 -8.66 -7.66
N TYR A 362 4.12 -7.94 -8.75
CA TYR A 362 4.89 -6.77 -9.14
C TYR A 362 4.80 -5.65 -8.10
N LEU A 363 3.59 -5.44 -7.56
CA LEU A 363 3.36 -4.49 -6.46
C LEU A 363 3.96 -5.00 -5.14
N ASN A 364 3.70 -6.27 -4.77
CA ASN A 364 4.12 -6.84 -3.49
C ASN A 364 5.64 -6.94 -3.31
N GLU A 365 6.38 -7.06 -4.41
CA GLU A 365 7.85 -7.09 -4.42
C GLU A 365 8.48 -5.67 -4.43
N GLY A 366 7.67 -4.60 -4.34
CA GLY A 366 8.16 -3.22 -4.39
C GLY A 366 8.72 -2.80 -5.75
N ARG A 367 8.44 -3.55 -6.83
CA ARG A 367 8.90 -3.22 -8.18
C ARG A 367 8.17 -2.01 -8.74
N TRP A 368 6.85 -1.95 -8.50
CA TRP A 368 6.06 -0.80 -8.86
C TRP A 368 6.52 0.46 -8.13
N ASP A 369 6.85 0.36 -6.85
CA ASP A 369 7.33 1.50 -6.05
C ASP A 369 8.62 2.10 -6.65
N ARG A 370 9.52 1.26 -7.18
CA ARG A 370 10.74 1.75 -7.86
C ARG A 370 10.41 2.56 -9.12
N VAL A 371 9.47 2.07 -9.93
CA VAL A 371 8.99 2.79 -11.11
C VAL A 371 8.34 4.11 -10.66
N TYR A 372 7.37 4.04 -9.77
CA TYR A 372 6.64 5.19 -9.23
C TYR A 372 7.57 6.29 -8.70
N ASN A 373 8.58 5.92 -7.91
CA ASN A 373 9.54 6.86 -7.35
C ASN A 373 10.48 7.47 -8.40
N SER A 374 10.57 6.86 -9.58
CA SER A 374 11.42 7.32 -10.70
C SER A 374 10.67 8.16 -11.73
N LEU A 375 9.32 8.13 -11.71
CA LEU A 375 8.49 8.88 -12.67
C LEU A 375 8.67 10.39 -12.53
N GLN A 376 8.60 11.08 -13.66
CA GLN A 376 8.60 12.54 -13.76
C GLN A 376 7.47 13.00 -14.67
N PRO A 377 7.01 14.26 -14.52
CA PRO A 377 6.04 14.85 -15.44
C PRO A 377 6.51 14.74 -16.90
N GLY A 378 5.57 14.34 -17.77
CA GLY A 378 5.83 14.15 -19.20
C GLY A 378 6.33 12.74 -19.58
N ASP A 379 6.61 11.86 -18.63
CA ASP A 379 6.90 10.45 -18.93
C ASP A 379 5.66 9.70 -19.44
N TYR A 380 5.87 8.57 -20.10
CA TYR A 380 4.83 7.66 -20.56
C TYR A 380 5.06 6.27 -19.97
N VAL A 381 3.98 5.61 -19.52
CA VAL A 381 4.09 4.30 -18.87
C VAL A 381 3.16 3.29 -19.53
N PHE A 382 3.72 2.30 -20.21
CA PHE A 382 2.98 1.14 -20.67
C PHE A 382 2.75 0.18 -19.51
N ILE A 383 1.49 -0.21 -19.28
CA ILE A 383 1.07 -1.14 -18.24
C ILE A 383 0.47 -2.36 -18.93
N GLN A 384 1.18 -3.51 -18.86
CA GLN A 384 0.77 -4.76 -19.51
C GLN A 384 0.96 -5.95 -18.58
N PHE A 385 -0.13 -6.44 -18.00
CA PHE A 385 -0.17 -7.60 -17.11
C PHE A 385 -1.34 -8.52 -17.47
N GLY A 386 -1.37 -9.76 -16.95
CA GLY A 386 -2.47 -10.71 -17.11
C GLY A 386 -2.06 -12.15 -17.40
N HIS A 387 -0.88 -12.39 -17.99
CA HIS A 387 -0.43 -13.76 -18.27
C HIS A 387 -0.11 -14.58 -17.02
N ASN A 388 0.30 -13.92 -15.93
CA ASN A 388 0.62 -14.54 -14.64
C ASN A 388 -0.46 -14.31 -13.59
N ASP A 389 -1.44 -13.51 -13.88
CA ASP A 389 -2.52 -13.07 -12.97
C ASP A 389 -3.63 -14.11 -12.90
N ILE A 390 -3.68 -14.97 -13.92
CA ILE A 390 -4.61 -16.09 -14.03
C ILE A 390 -4.20 -17.23 -13.07
N GLY A 391 -5.17 -17.88 -12.49
CA GLY A 391 -4.99 -19.04 -11.64
C GLY A 391 -5.39 -18.81 -10.19
N PRO A 392 -5.18 -19.82 -9.32
CA PRO A 392 -5.58 -19.74 -7.92
C PRO A 392 -4.81 -18.65 -7.17
N ILE A 393 -5.53 -17.91 -6.33
CA ILE A 393 -4.97 -16.83 -5.50
C ILE A 393 -3.99 -17.38 -4.46
N ASP A 394 -4.30 -18.56 -3.92
CA ASP A 394 -3.57 -19.27 -2.87
C ASP A 394 -2.56 -20.29 -3.40
N SER A 395 -2.19 -20.21 -4.69
CA SER A 395 -1.15 -21.06 -5.26
C SER A 395 0.22 -20.78 -4.64
N ASP A 396 1.16 -21.72 -4.75
CA ASP A 396 2.53 -21.59 -4.22
C ASP A 396 3.30 -20.39 -4.78
N ARG A 397 2.90 -19.91 -5.97
CA ARG A 397 3.49 -18.72 -6.60
C ARG A 397 2.84 -17.43 -6.18
N GLU A 398 1.68 -17.47 -5.52
CA GLU A 398 0.92 -16.32 -5.01
C GLU A 398 0.71 -15.20 -6.05
N ARG A 399 0.45 -15.59 -7.31
CA ARG A 399 0.29 -14.67 -8.44
C ARG A 399 -1.16 -14.32 -8.74
N GLY A 400 -2.08 -15.25 -8.44
CA GLY A 400 -3.49 -15.12 -8.77
C GLY A 400 -4.11 -13.88 -8.14
N GLU A 401 -5.08 -13.32 -8.84
CA GLU A 401 -5.85 -12.14 -8.47
C GLU A 401 -7.33 -12.43 -8.60
N ILE A 402 -8.18 -11.56 -8.05
CA ILE A 402 -9.63 -11.69 -8.24
C ILE A 402 -9.96 -11.30 -9.69
N ALA A 403 -10.55 -12.24 -10.43
CA ALA A 403 -10.77 -12.15 -11.88
C ALA A 403 -11.97 -11.25 -12.23
N THR A 404 -11.82 -9.93 -12.07
CA THR A 404 -12.84 -8.92 -12.41
C THR A 404 -12.20 -7.53 -12.55
N ALA A 405 -12.90 -6.62 -13.27
CA ALA A 405 -12.58 -5.20 -13.32
C ALA A 405 -13.11 -4.41 -12.11
N ALA A 406 -14.10 -4.96 -11.38
CA ALA A 406 -14.72 -4.29 -10.25
C ALA A 406 -13.73 -4.10 -9.08
N ASP A 407 -13.89 -3.02 -8.32
CA ASP A 407 -13.08 -2.76 -7.12
C ASP A 407 -13.51 -3.67 -5.98
N THR A 408 -12.73 -4.71 -5.77
CA THR A 408 -12.99 -5.69 -4.71
C THR A 408 -11.70 -6.30 -4.20
N CYS A 409 -11.73 -6.84 -2.98
CA CYS A 409 -10.61 -7.55 -2.38
C CYS A 409 -11.07 -8.62 -1.39
N HIS A 410 -10.18 -9.59 -1.15
CA HIS A 410 -10.31 -10.60 -0.11
C HIS A 410 -9.07 -10.66 0.75
N VAL A 411 -9.24 -11.12 1.99
CA VAL A 411 -8.12 -11.51 2.85
C VAL A 411 -7.74 -12.96 2.56
N TYR A 412 -6.49 -13.19 2.23
CA TYR A 412 -5.93 -14.53 2.01
C TYR A 412 -4.72 -14.76 2.92
N LYS A 413 -4.54 -16.00 3.37
CA LYS A 413 -3.33 -16.40 4.07
C LYS A 413 -2.23 -16.72 3.07
N SER A 414 -1.12 -16.00 3.15
CA SER A 414 0.07 -16.29 2.35
C SER A 414 0.71 -17.59 2.82
N LYS A 415 0.88 -18.54 1.92
CA LYS A 415 1.57 -19.82 2.22
C LYS A 415 3.05 -19.63 2.48
N SER A 416 3.68 -18.70 1.74
CA SER A 416 5.12 -18.45 1.85
C SER A 416 5.50 -17.66 3.10
N LYS A 417 4.62 -16.74 3.55
CA LYS A 417 4.91 -15.80 4.65
C LYS A 417 4.22 -16.18 5.96
N GLY A 418 3.19 -17.03 5.93
CA GLY A 418 2.37 -17.37 7.10
C GLY A 418 1.52 -16.22 7.64
N THR A 419 1.54 -15.04 6.98
CA THR A 419 0.74 -13.86 7.30
C THR A 419 -0.42 -13.73 6.32
N TYR A 420 -1.39 -12.87 6.63
CA TYR A 420 -2.52 -12.61 5.75
C TYR A 420 -2.26 -11.37 4.89
N GLU A 421 -2.82 -11.33 3.70
CA GLU A 421 -2.76 -10.17 2.82
C GLU A 421 -4.14 -9.90 2.19
N LEU A 422 -4.37 -8.63 1.83
CA LEU A 422 -5.46 -8.25 0.95
C LEU A 422 -5.05 -8.52 -0.49
N VAL A 423 -5.77 -9.41 -1.15
CA VAL A 423 -5.65 -9.64 -2.60
C VAL A 423 -6.78 -8.93 -3.28
N TYR A 424 -6.44 -8.05 -4.19
CA TYR A 424 -7.37 -7.22 -4.92
C TYR A 424 -7.72 -7.83 -6.28
N SER A 425 -8.72 -7.26 -6.93
CA SER A 425 -9.07 -7.61 -8.30
C SER A 425 -8.05 -7.09 -9.30
N PHE A 426 -8.01 -7.73 -10.47
CA PHE A 426 -7.19 -7.30 -11.59
C PHE A 426 -7.45 -5.84 -11.96
N GLY A 427 -8.73 -5.44 -12.04
CA GLY A 427 -9.09 -4.06 -12.34
C GLY A 427 -8.62 -3.07 -11.28
N TRP A 428 -8.67 -3.42 -10.01
CA TRP A 428 -8.17 -2.57 -8.94
C TRP A 428 -6.66 -2.30 -9.08
N TYR A 429 -5.86 -3.35 -9.36
CA TYR A 429 -4.42 -3.17 -9.57
C TYR A 429 -4.12 -2.25 -10.76
N LEU A 430 -4.85 -2.42 -11.87
CA LEU A 430 -4.68 -1.55 -13.04
C LEU A 430 -5.04 -0.09 -12.71
N LYS A 431 -6.16 0.15 -12.03
CA LYS A 431 -6.57 1.50 -11.61
C LYS A 431 -5.56 2.14 -10.68
N LYS A 432 -5.01 1.37 -9.74
CA LYS A 432 -3.93 1.84 -8.88
C LYS A 432 -2.72 2.30 -9.69
N PHE A 433 -2.27 1.49 -10.64
CA PHE A 433 -1.12 1.85 -11.46
C PHE A 433 -1.40 3.09 -12.33
N ILE A 434 -2.60 3.21 -12.88
CA ILE A 434 -3.03 4.38 -13.66
C ILE A 434 -3.01 5.64 -12.79
N ASP A 435 -3.60 5.57 -11.60
CA ASP A 435 -3.69 6.70 -10.67
C ASP A 435 -2.31 7.18 -10.21
N ASP A 436 -1.45 6.23 -9.84
CA ASP A 436 -0.06 6.51 -9.48
C ASP A 436 0.73 7.23 -10.58
N VAL A 437 0.54 6.81 -11.84
CA VAL A 437 1.21 7.45 -12.98
C VAL A 437 0.69 8.87 -13.21
N LYS A 438 -0.64 9.06 -13.17
CA LYS A 438 -1.27 10.38 -13.32
C LYS A 438 -0.82 11.35 -12.21
N GLU A 439 -0.71 10.88 -10.98
CA GLU A 439 -0.25 11.67 -9.83
C GLU A 439 1.16 12.23 -10.04
N LYS A 440 2.02 11.50 -10.75
CA LYS A 440 3.37 11.93 -11.11
C LYS A 440 3.42 12.87 -12.31
N GLY A 441 2.27 13.25 -12.88
CA GLY A 441 2.21 14.05 -14.10
C GLY A 441 2.67 13.29 -15.35
N ALA A 442 2.71 11.96 -15.29
CA ALA A 442 3.03 11.07 -16.38
C ALA A 442 1.76 10.54 -17.06
N THR A 443 1.88 10.00 -18.26
CA THR A 443 0.76 9.47 -19.04
C THR A 443 0.72 7.94 -18.96
N PRO A 444 -0.30 7.33 -18.33
CA PRO A 444 -0.49 5.90 -18.35
C PRO A 444 -1.11 5.45 -19.68
N ILE A 445 -0.62 4.35 -20.22
CA ILE A 445 -1.14 3.69 -21.43
C ILE A 445 -1.34 2.21 -21.09
N LEU A 446 -2.59 1.78 -21.00
CA LEU A 446 -2.91 0.36 -20.86
C LEU A 446 -2.67 -0.36 -22.17
N VAL A 447 -2.09 -1.55 -22.07
CA VAL A 447 -1.81 -2.42 -23.22
C VAL A 447 -2.36 -3.80 -22.93
N SER A 448 -3.27 -4.30 -23.78
CA SER A 448 -3.76 -5.66 -23.64
C SER A 448 -2.65 -6.69 -23.90
N LEU A 449 -2.89 -7.92 -23.47
CA LEU A 449 -1.91 -9.02 -23.54
C LEU A 449 -1.39 -9.26 -24.95
N THR A 450 -0.16 -9.73 -25.08
CA THR A 450 0.25 -10.39 -26.33
C THR A 450 -0.58 -11.65 -26.54
N PRO A 451 -1.00 -12.00 -27.78
CA PRO A 451 -1.71 -13.25 -28.01
C PRO A 451 -0.81 -14.45 -27.73
N ARG A 452 -1.42 -15.56 -27.38
CA ARG A 452 -0.76 -16.87 -27.29
C ARG A 452 -0.91 -17.60 -28.62
N ASN A 453 -0.03 -18.57 -28.88
CA ASN A 453 -0.17 -19.47 -30.03
C ASN A 453 -1.25 -20.53 -29.77
N GLU A 454 -2.44 -20.05 -29.45
CA GLU A 454 -3.66 -20.83 -29.22
C GLU A 454 -4.67 -20.45 -30.30
N TRP A 455 -5.19 -21.48 -31.00
CA TRP A 455 -6.03 -21.32 -32.19
C TRP A 455 -7.38 -21.97 -31.98
N LYS A 456 -8.40 -21.27 -32.40
CA LYS A 456 -9.78 -21.76 -32.43
C LYS A 456 -10.41 -21.40 -33.78
N ASP A 457 -11.00 -22.36 -34.47
CA ASP A 457 -11.70 -22.16 -35.75
C ASP A 457 -10.85 -21.42 -36.82
N GLY A 458 -9.55 -21.72 -36.89
CA GLY A 458 -8.62 -21.11 -37.84
C GLY A 458 -8.12 -19.71 -37.47
N HIS A 459 -8.45 -19.21 -36.27
CA HIS A 459 -8.05 -17.90 -35.77
C HIS A 459 -7.32 -18.01 -34.43
N ILE A 460 -6.46 -17.04 -34.14
CA ILE A 460 -5.91 -16.85 -32.78
C ILE A 460 -7.05 -16.63 -31.78
N GLU A 461 -7.02 -17.34 -30.67
CA GLU A 461 -8.03 -17.19 -29.61
C GLU A 461 -8.03 -15.76 -29.05
N ARG A 462 -9.20 -15.13 -29.11
CA ARG A 462 -9.43 -13.77 -28.59
C ARG A 462 -9.87 -13.86 -27.14
N ARG A 463 -9.21 -13.13 -26.26
CA ARG A 463 -9.57 -13.06 -24.83
C ARG A 463 -10.48 -11.87 -24.51
N ASN A 464 -11.48 -11.67 -25.40
CA ASN A 464 -12.38 -10.50 -25.35
C ASN A 464 -13.44 -10.57 -24.27
N ASP A 465 -13.72 -11.73 -23.70
CA ASP A 465 -14.67 -12.04 -22.63
C ASP A 465 -14.07 -12.08 -21.23
N SER A 466 -12.75 -12.04 -21.12
CA SER A 466 -11.98 -12.09 -19.88
C SER A 466 -11.06 -10.86 -19.74
N TYR A 467 -9.77 -11.01 -19.84
CA TYR A 467 -8.81 -9.90 -19.66
C TYR A 467 -9.06 -8.73 -20.63
N GLY A 468 -9.37 -9.01 -21.89
CA GLY A 468 -9.72 -7.97 -22.85
C GLY A 468 -10.95 -7.18 -22.45
N LYS A 469 -11.97 -7.82 -21.86
CA LYS A 469 -13.16 -7.18 -21.30
C LYS A 469 -12.76 -6.28 -20.12
N TRP A 470 -12.00 -6.81 -19.17
CA TRP A 470 -11.63 -6.08 -17.95
C TRP A 470 -10.74 -4.86 -18.25
N TYR A 471 -9.83 -4.96 -19.22
CA TYR A 471 -9.09 -3.80 -19.70
C TYR A 471 -10.03 -2.70 -20.21
N ARG A 472 -11.01 -3.04 -21.05
CA ARG A 472 -11.96 -2.05 -21.61
C ARG A 472 -12.86 -1.45 -20.54
N GLU A 473 -13.27 -2.22 -19.54
CA GLU A 473 -14.05 -1.71 -18.39
C GLU A 473 -13.23 -0.70 -17.58
N VAL A 474 -11.97 -1.00 -17.27
CA VAL A 474 -11.06 -0.07 -16.57
C VAL A 474 -10.81 1.19 -17.40
N VAL A 475 -10.61 1.06 -18.70
CA VAL A 475 -10.44 2.21 -19.62
C VAL A 475 -11.67 3.11 -19.61
N LYS A 476 -12.87 2.52 -19.69
CA LYS A 476 -14.14 3.26 -19.64
C LYS A 476 -14.28 4.06 -18.34
N GLU A 477 -13.84 3.48 -17.22
CA GLU A 477 -13.92 4.12 -15.90
C GLU A 477 -12.87 5.22 -15.71
N THR A 478 -11.63 4.99 -16.18
CA THR A 478 -10.47 5.84 -15.87
C THR A 478 -10.16 6.89 -16.96
N GLY A 479 -10.69 6.70 -18.17
CA GLY A 479 -10.31 7.49 -19.34
C GLY A 479 -8.85 7.33 -19.75
N CYS A 480 -8.18 6.24 -19.35
CA CYS A 480 -6.79 5.96 -19.69
C CYS A 480 -6.65 5.63 -21.19
N GLU A 481 -5.54 6.02 -21.83
CA GLU A 481 -5.22 5.54 -23.16
C GLU A 481 -5.10 4.01 -23.19
N PHE A 482 -5.60 3.40 -24.26
CA PHE A 482 -5.61 1.95 -24.40
C PHE A 482 -5.18 1.49 -25.80
N VAL A 483 -4.19 0.63 -25.84
CA VAL A 483 -3.80 -0.09 -27.06
C VAL A 483 -4.25 -1.54 -26.95
N ASP A 484 -5.22 -1.94 -27.77
CA ASP A 484 -5.66 -3.32 -27.88
C ASP A 484 -4.66 -4.17 -28.69
N LEU A 485 -3.46 -4.31 -28.11
CA LEU A 485 -2.36 -5.04 -28.72
C LEU A 485 -2.75 -6.49 -29.07
N HIS A 486 -3.56 -7.12 -28.20
CA HIS A 486 -4.00 -8.50 -28.41
C HIS A 486 -4.69 -8.66 -29.75
N ASN A 487 -5.71 -7.87 -30.02
CA ASN A 487 -6.47 -7.96 -31.26
C ASN A 487 -5.64 -7.53 -32.46
N ILE A 488 -4.82 -6.44 -32.33
CA ILE A 488 -3.96 -5.99 -33.43
C ILE A 488 -2.94 -7.04 -33.85
N ALA A 489 -2.29 -7.70 -32.87
CA ALA A 489 -1.32 -8.74 -33.15
C ALA A 489 -1.97 -10.06 -33.59
N ALA A 490 -3.13 -10.42 -33.03
CA ALA A 490 -3.88 -11.59 -33.46
C ALA A 490 -4.36 -11.48 -34.91
N ASP A 491 -4.87 -10.28 -35.34
CA ASP A 491 -5.21 -10.01 -36.75
C ASP A 491 -4.01 -10.20 -37.69
N TYR A 492 -2.82 -9.80 -37.22
CA TYR A 492 -1.60 -10.03 -37.98
C TYR A 492 -1.32 -11.52 -38.15
N TYR A 493 -1.41 -12.32 -37.06
CA TYR A 493 -1.16 -13.77 -37.13
C TYR A 493 -2.24 -14.50 -37.94
N ASP A 494 -3.51 -14.13 -37.80
CA ASP A 494 -4.60 -14.70 -38.61
C ASP A 494 -4.33 -14.50 -40.11
N LYS A 495 -3.97 -13.26 -40.48
CA LYS A 495 -3.71 -12.88 -41.87
C LYS A 495 -2.47 -13.56 -42.47
N HIS A 496 -1.38 -13.66 -41.67
CA HIS A 496 -0.06 -14.08 -42.20
C HIS A 496 0.33 -15.51 -41.88
N CYS A 497 -0.37 -16.14 -40.93
CA CYS A 497 -0.07 -17.55 -40.53
C CYS A 497 -1.25 -18.47 -40.81
N GLY A 498 -2.44 -18.17 -40.29
CA GLY A 498 -3.66 -18.96 -40.47
C GLY A 498 -3.64 -20.33 -39.78
N SER A 499 -2.55 -20.70 -39.07
CA SER A 499 -2.48 -21.91 -38.25
C SER A 499 -1.40 -21.81 -37.18
N LYS A 500 -1.50 -22.70 -36.17
CA LYS A 500 -0.58 -22.81 -35.05
C LYS A 500 0.86 -23.13 -35.51
N GLU A 501 0.99 -24.02 -36.46
CA GLU A 501 2.29 -24.48 -36.98
C GLU A 501 3.01 -23.36 -37.74
N LYS A 502 2.28 -22.61 -38.56
CA LYS A 502 2.85 -21.48 -39.30
C LYS A 502 3.17 -20.31 -38.39
N ALA A 503 2.44 -20.15 -37.30
CA ALA A 503 2.69 -19.11 -36.27
C ALA A 503 3.85 -19.50 -35.32
N ALA A 504 4.25 -20.76 -35.25
CA ALA A 504 5.28 -21.26 -34.32
C ALA A 504 6.60 -20.45 -34.38
N LYS A 505 7.01 -19.96 -35.56
CA LYS A 505 8.22 -19.12 -35.72
C LYS A 505 8.21 -17.81 -34.93
N TYR A 506 7.03 -17.30 -34.50
CA TYR A 506 6.87 -16.10 -33.69
C TYR A 506 6.91 -16.38 -32.18
N PHE A 507 6.84 -17.65 -31.82
CA PHE A 507 6.89 -18.15 -30.45
C PHE A 507 8.15 -18.96 -30.21
N ASN A 508 8.50 -19.18 -28.96
CA ASN A 508 9.64 -20.00 -28.62
C ASN A 508 9.19 -21.41 -28.19
N HIS A 509 9.66 -21.92 -27.08
CA HIS A 509 9.41 -23.31 -26.65
C HIS A 509 7.97 -23.57 -26.16
N ASP A 510 7.17 -22.52 -25.96
CA ASP A 510 5.79 -22.60 -25.50
C ASP A 510 4.84 -21.72 -26.32
N HIS A 511 3.56 -21.76 -25.96
CA HIS A 511 2.53 -21.01 -26.68
C HIS A 511 2.44 -19.52 -26.23
N THR A 512 3.23 -19.09 -25.24
CA THR A 512 3.11 -17.74 -24.61
C THR A 512 4.31 -16.85 -24.94
N HIS A 513 5.52 -17.37 -24.81
CA HIS A 513 6.73 -16.59 -24.95
C HIS A 513 7.15 -16.43 -26.41
N ASN A 514 7.49 -15.21 -26.78
CA ASN A 514 7.83 -14.91 -28.16
C ASN A 514 9.30 -15.21 -28.50
N SER A 515 9.53 -15.56 -29.75
CA SER A 515 10.84 -15.47 -30.39
C SER A 515 11.20 -14.01 -30.64
N LEU A 516 12.43 -13.71 -31.07
CA LEU A 516 12.81 -12.35 -31.49
C LEU A 516 11.88 -11.79 -32.58
N LEU A 517 11.47 -12.64 -33.52
CA LEU A 517 10.55 -12.26 -34.60
C LEU A 517 9.17 -11.89 -34.00
N GLY A 518 8.66 -12.67 -33.05
CA GLY A 518 7.40 -12.40 -32.38
C GLY A 518 7.45 -11.11 -31.56
N ALA A 519 8.51 -10.90 -30.79
CA ALA A 519 8.70 -9.67 -30.03
C ALA A 519 8.75 -8.42 -30.92
N ARG A 520 9.44 -8.49 -32.06
CA ARG A 520 9.47 -7.42 -33.08
C ARG A 520 8.12 -7.20 -33.76
N THR A 521 7.35 -8.25 -33.96
CA THR A 521 5.98 -8.15 -34.51
C THR A 521 5.07 -7.45 -33.50
N ASN A 522 5.13 -7.84 -32.22
CA ASN A 522 4.30 -7.26 -31.17
C ASN A 522 4.64 -5.79 -30.90
N ILE A 523 5.92 -5.38 -30.89
CA ILE A 523 6.27 -3.96 -30.72
C ILE A 523 5.83 -3.09 -31.92
N LYS A 524 5.85 -3.63 -33.15
CA LYS A 524 5.28 -2.96 -34.33
C LYS A 524 3.77 -2.86 -34.23
N ALA A 525 3.08 -3.88 -33.73
CA ALA A 525 1.65 -3.84 -33.47
C ALA A 525 1.31 -2.78 -32.39
N LEU A 526 2.11 -2.65 -31.34
CA LEU A 526 1.98 -1.59 -30.35
C LEU A 526 2.12 -0.20 -30.99
N ALA A 527 3.15 0.01 -31.81
CA ALA A 527 3.34 1.28 -32.53
C ALA A 527 2.18 1.60 -33.48
N LYS A 528 1.63 0.60 -34.19
CA LYS A 528 0.42 0.74 -35.00
C LYS A 528 -0.78 1.18 -34.15
N GLY A 529 -0.96 0.55 -32.98
CA GLY A 529 -2.02 0.87 -32.03
C GLY A 529 -1.93 2.30 -31.52
N LEU A 530 -0.73 2.77 -31.15
CA LEU A 530 -0.50 4.16 -30.72
C LEU A 530 -0.92 5.17 -31.80
N LYS A 531 -0.59 4.91 -33.07
CA LYS A 531 -1.04 5.76 -34.18
C LYS A 531 -2.56 5.72 -34.35
N ALA A 532 -3.17 4.55 -34.20
CA ALA A 532 -4.62 4.38 -34.38
C ALA A 532 -5.46 5.12 -33.32
N ILE A 533 -4.95 5.22 -32.08
CA ILE A 533 -5.63 5.97 -31.00
C ILE A 533 -5.22 7.45 -30.95
N ASN A 534 -4.41 7.93 -31.89
CA ASN A 534 -3.85 9.29 -31.90
C ASN A 534 -3.12 9.66 -30.58
N SER A 535 -2.41 8.70 -29.98
CA SER A 535 -1.64 8.96 -28.77
C SER A 535 -0.58 10.03 -29.00
N PRO A 536 -0.41 11.01 -28.09
CA PRO A 536 0.70 11.97 -28.14
C PRO A 536 2.07 11.28 -28.20
N LEU A 537 2.20 10.07 -27.65
CA LEU A 537 3.42 9.29 -27.72
C LEU A 537 3.80 8.89 -29.17
N ALA A 538 2.83 8.84 -30.10
CA ALA A 538 3.09 8.47 -31.49
C ALA A 538 4.04 9.42 -32.23
N GLN A 539 4.19 10.69 -31.80
CA GLN A 539 5.15 11.65 -32.37
C GLN A 539 6.62 11.23 -32.19
N TYR A 540 6.89 10.34 -31.27
CA TYR A 540 8.24 9.82 -30.97
C TYR A 540 8.55 8.51 -31.71
N LEU A 541 7.63 8.01 -32.53
CA LEU A 541 7.89 6.85 -33.39
C LEU A 541 8.79 7.23 -34.56
N LYS A 542 9.53 6.22 -35.06
CA LYS A 542 10.35 6.36 -36.28
C LYS A 542 9.49 6.47 -37.53
#